data_7d9c85920efeb08a82a5b047c3790e99
#
_entry.id   7d9c85920efeb08a82a5b047c3790e99
#
_cell.length_a   1.000
_cell.length_b   1.000
_cell.length_c   1.000
_cell.angle_alpha   90.00
_cell.angle_beta   90.00
_cell.angle_gamma   90.00
#
_symmetry.space_group_name_H-M   'P 1'
#
loop_
_entity.id
_entity.type
_entity.pdbx_description
1 polymer ?
#
loop_
_entity_poly.entity_id
_entity_poly.type
_entity_poly.pdbx_seq_one_letter_code
_entity_poly.pdbx_strand_id
1 'polypeptide(L)'
;MKPETKPRCPNFSSGPCAKRPNWDANNLFLNDLGRSHRSALGHERLKLAIDLMKEVLEIPESYRVGIMPASDTGAVEAALWSLLGPRGIDVFSWETFGKGWGVDITKQLKLSDVRIFDAPYGKLPDLTQADKDRDIVFAWNGTTSGVCVPNGDWIADDRKGLTICDATSAAFAMELPWDKLDVVTFSWQKALGGEAAHGVLVLSPRAVERLESYDPAWPMPKIFRMKKDGKINEGIFVGDTINTPSMLCVEDIIDALNWGKSVGGLKGLIARSMNNFKVLEKFVAASDWADFLVDKAEYRSNTSVCLKIKAPWFAELSADGQKAFCKKMVKLLGDEGAAYDCGSYKDAPAGLRVWCGATVEAADVEKLCAWLDWAYQTAKNEQ
;
A
#
# COMPACT_ATOMS: atom_id res chain seq x y z
N MET A 1 1.43 -34.86 -1.84
CA MET A 1 2.05 -35.14 -3.15
C MET A 1 2.51 -33.80 -3.74
N LYS A 2 3.66 -33.74 -4.42
CA LYS A 2 4.17 -32.51 -5.05
C LYS A 2 3.30 -32.16 -6.26
N PRO A 3 2.81 -30.90 -6.39
CA PRO A 3 2.03 -30.48 -7.57
C PRO A 3 2.85 -30.53 -8.86
N GLU A 4 2.20 -30.84 -9.97
CA GLU A 4 2.85 -30.92 -11.30
C GLU A 4 2.88 -29.54 -11.99
N THR A 5 1.85 -28.70 -11.73
CA THR A 5 1.72 -27.40 -12.39
C THR A 5 2.07 -26.26 -11.46
N LYS A 6 2.85 -25.29 -11.96
CA LYS A 6 3.26 -24.10 -11.22
C LYS A 6 2.46 -22.87 -11.66
N PRO A 7 2.35 -21.83 -10.81
CA PRO A 7 1.92 -20.51 -11.27
C PRO A 7 2.74 -20.06 -12.49
N ARG A 8 2.10 -19.39 -13.42
CA ARG A 8 2.79 -18.79 -14.57
C ARG A 8 3.70 -17.64 -14.12
N CYS A 9 3.20 -16.84 -13.17
CA CYS A 9 3.96 -15.81 -12.47
C CYS A 9 4.08 -16.20 -11.00
N PRO A 10 5.28 -16.54 -10.50
CA PRO A 10 5.49 -16.95 -9.11
C PRO A 10 5.70 -15.77 -8.14
N ASN A 11 5.53 -14.51 -8.60
CA ASN A 11 5.81 -13.31 -7.82
C ASN A 11 4.59 -12.93 -6.97
N PHE A 12 4.57 -13.35 -5.70
CA PHE A 12 3.51 -13.04 -4.74
C PHE A 12 3.96 -12.07 -3.65
N SER A 13 5.01 -11.29 -3.92
CA SER A 13 5.51 -10.25 -3.03
C SER A 13 4.46 -9.16 -2.78
N SER A 14 4.35 -8.70 -1.54
CA SER A 14 3.50 -7.56 -1.17
C SER A 14 4.17 -6.19 -1.34
N GLY A 15 5.24 -6.13 -2.13
CA GLY A 15 5.90 -4.89 -2.57
C GLY A 15 7.42 -4.99 -2.59
N PRO A 16 8.03 -4.79 -3.77
CA PRO A 16 7.36 -4.59 -5.07
C PRO A 16 6.50 -5.78 -5.49
N CYS A 17 5.42 -5.50 -6.23
CA CYS A 17 4.49 -6.52 -6.69
C CYS A 17 4.76 -6.90 -8.15
N ALA A 18 4.20 -8.03 -8.59
CA ALA A 18 4.30 -8.48 -9.98
C ALA A 18 3.83 -7.39 -10.95
N LYS A 19 4.49 -7.28 -12.09
CA LYS A 19 4.03 -6.47 -13.22
C LYS A 19 2.68 -6.97 -13.74
N ARG A 20 1.94 -6.09 -14.42
CA ARG A 20 0.68 -6.47 -15.08
C ARG A 20 0.87 -7.66 -16.02
N PRO A 21 -0.17 -8.46 -16.27
CA PRO A 21 -0.11 -9.54 -17.25
C PRO A 21 0.36 -9.04 -18.61
N ASN A 22 1.25 -9.81 -19.24
CA ASN A 22 1.86 -9.49 -20.54
C ASN A 22 2.60 -8.13 -20.59
N TRP A 23 3.11 -7.67 -19.46
CA TRP A 23 4.02 -6.51 -19.43
C TRP A 23 5.30 -6.83 -20.22
N ASP A 24 5.74 -5.89 -21.05
CA ASP A 24 6.97 -5.97 -21.81
C ASP A 24 7.61 -4.58 -21.85
N ALA A 25 8.86 -4.50 -21.42
CA ALA A 25 9.63 -3.26 -21.42
C ALA A 25 9.77 -2.62 -22.82
N ASN A 26 9.74 -3.45 -23.89
CA ASN A 26 9.80 -2.96 -25.27
C ASN A 26 8.56 -2.17 -25.70
N ASN A 27 7.46 -2.27 -24.96
CA ASN A 27 6.23 -1.54 -25.23
C ASN A 27 6.15 -0.18 -24.52
N LEU A 28 7.13 0.13 -23.66
CA LEU A 28 7.20 1.42 -23.00
C LEU A 28 7.59 2.53 -23.98
N PHE A 29 7.05 3.74 -23.74
CA PHE A 29 7.48 4.91 -24.46
C PHE A 29 8.83 5.37 -23.91
N LEU A 30 9.90 5.22 -24.72
CA LEU A 30 11.27 5.48 -24.26
C LEU A 30 11.90 6.74 -24.89
N ASN A 31 11.13 7.52 -25.69
CA ASN A 31 11.66 8.67 -26.43
C ASN A 31 11.99 9.88 -25.55
N ASP A 32 11.55 9.87 -24.30
CA ASP A 32 11.84 10.88 -23.30
C ASP A 32 13.08 10.56 -22.43
N LEU A 33 13.58 9.33 -22.49
CA LEU A 33 14.75 8.93 -21.72
C LEU A 33 16.02 9.67 -22.17
N GLY A 34 16.81 10.09 -21.19
CA GLY A 34 18.01 10.89 -21.43
C GLY A 34 17.71 12.35 -21.80
N ARG A 35 16.44 12.75 -21.86
CA ARG A 35 16.01 14.14 -22.04
C ARG A 35 15.70 14.81 -20.70
N SER A 36 15.67 16.14 -20.69
CA SER A 36 15.25 16.86 -19.48
C SER A 36 13.77 16.58 -19.18
N HIS A 37 13.46 16.18 -17.96
CA HIS A 37 12.07 16.08 -17.46
C HIS A 37 11.34 17.44 -17.47
N ARG A 38 12.09 18.57 -17.57
CA ARG A 38 11.55 19.93 -17.71
C ARG A 38 11.36 20.35 -19.19
N SER A 39 11.67 19.48 -20.15
CA SER A 39 11.28 19.70 -21.54
C SER A 39 9.76 19.60 -21.70
N ALA A 40 9.22 20.15 -22.77
CA ALA A 40 7.77 20.04 -23.05
C ALA A 40 7.31 18.56 -23.03
N LEU A 41 8.07 17.65 -23.63
CA LEU A 41 7.78 16.22 -23.63
C LEU A 41 7.83 15.63 -22.20
N GLY A 42 8.91 15.89 -21.44
CA GLY A 42 9.02 15.35 -20.07
C GLY A 42 7.89 15.84 -19.17
N HIS A 43 7.53 17.12 -19.26
CA HIS A 43 6.41 17.70 -18.52
C HIS A 43 5.07 17.06 -18.93
N GLU A 44 4.84 16.87 -20.24
CA GLU A 44 3.66 16.19 -20.77
C GLU A 44 3.50 14.77 -20.20
N ARG A 45 4.59 13.99 -20.14
CA ARG A 45 4.55 12.60 -19.61
C ARG A 45 4.27 12.57 -18.12
N LEU A 46 4.90 13.44 -17.33
CA LEU A 46 4.64 13.57 -15.90
C LEU A 46 3.19 13.99 -15.63
N LYS A 47 2.69 14.97 -16.39
CA LYS A 47 1.28 15.38 -16.29
C LYS A 47 0.34 14.25 -16.68
N LEU A 48 0.64 13.50 -17.75
CA LEU A 48 -0.17 12.35 -18.16
C LEU A 48 -0.27 11.29 -17.05
N ALA A 49 0.83 10.99 -16.37
CA ALA A 49 0.80 10.07 -15.23
C ALA A 49 -0.13 10.57 -14.11
N ILE A 50 -0.10 11.86 -13.80
CA ILE A 50 -0.99 12.51 -12.83
C ILE A 50 -2.45 12.40 -13.28
N ASP A 51 -2.75 12.77 -14.52
CA ASP A 51 -4.10 12.77 -15.06
C ASP A 51 -4.69 11.33 -15.09
N LEU A 52 -3.90 10.34 -15.49
CA LEU A 52 -4.31 8.95 -15.49
C LEU A 52 -4.56 8.40 -14.08
N MET A 53 -3.73 8.78 -13.09
CA MET A 53 -4.00 8.42 -11.69
C MET A 53 -5.31 9.00 -11.19
N LYS A 54 -5.58 10.29 -11.51
CA LYS A 54 -6.86 10.93 -11.17
C LYS A 54 -8.04 10.20 -11.80
N GLU A 55 -7.93 9.88 -13.09
CA GLU A 55 -8.99 9.20 -13.83
C GLU A 55 -9.26 7.79 -13.27
N VAL A 56 -8.21 6.96 -13.12
CA VAL A 56 -8.37 5.56 -12.70
C VAL A 56 -8.83 5.44 -11.25
N LEU A 57 -8.37 6.31 -10.35
CA LEU A 57 -8.78 6.33 -8.95
C LEU A 57 -10.05 7.13 -8.69
N GLU A 58 -10.64 7.75 -9.73
CA GLU A 58 -11.83 8.59 -9.63
C GLU A 58 -11.64 9.74 -8.60
N ILE A 59 -10.42 10.33 -8.56
CA ILE A 59 -10.08 11.41 -7.63
C ILE A 59 -10.84 12.69 -8.04
N PRO A 60 -11.54 13.38 -7.11
CA PRO A 60 -12.28 14.60 -7.44
C PRO A 60 -11.38 15.68 -8.06
N GLU A 61 -11.89 16.43 -9.02
CA GLU A 61 -11.12 17.46 -9.75
C GLU A 61 -10.51 18.53 -8.83
N SER A 62 -11.18 18.84 -7.73
CA SER A 62 -10.72 19.83 -6.74
C SER A 62 -9.48 19.40 -5.96
N TYR A 63 -9.12 18.10 -6.01
CA TYR A 63 -7.94 17.58 -5.33
C TYR A 63 -6.68 17.78 -6.16
N ARG A 64 -5.56 18.03 -5.49
CA ARG A 64 -4.22 18.10 -6.10
C ARG A 64 -3.56 16.73 -6.01
N VAL A 65 -2.94 16.29 -7.11
CA VAL A 65 -2.18 15.04 -7.16
C VAL A 65 -0.76 15.35 -7.61
N GLY A 66 0.22 15.06 -6.78
CA GLY A 66 1.63 15.35 -7.05
C GLY A 66 2.51 14.11 -6.95
N ILE A 67 3.54 14.06 -7.80
CA ILE A 67 4.57 13.02 -7.77
C ILE A 67 5.67 13.48 -6.80
N MET A 68 5.91 12.67 -5.75
CA MET A 68 6.84 12.97 -4.66
C MET A 68 8.07 12.06 -4.74
N PRO A 69 9.24 12.50 -4.23
CA PRO A 69 10.42 11.65 -4.15
C PRO A 69 10.28 10.54 -3.09
N ALA A 70 11.09 9.50 -3.21
CA ALA A 70 11.34 8.47 -2.18
C ALA A 70 10.14 7.58 -1.82
N SER A 71 9.41 7.14 -2.82
CA SER A 71 8.23 6.26 -2.67
C SER A 71 7.16 6.83 -1.73
N ASP A 72 6.29 6.00 -1.19
CA ASP A 72 5.29 6.46 -0.22
C ASP A 72 5.90 7.02 1.05
N THR A 73 7.05 6.50 1.49
CA THR A 73 7.77 7.06 2.65
C THR A 73 7.97 8.56 2.51
N GLY A 74 8.47 9.02 1.35
CA GLY A 74 8.65 10.44 1.10
C GLY A 74 7.34 11.22 1.00
N ALA A 75 6.28 10.62 0.45
CA ALA A 75 4.97 11.26 0.36
C ALA A 75 4.31 11.42 1.73
N VAL A 76 4.34 10.39 2.58
CA VAL A 76 3.84 10.47 3.95
C VAL A 76 4.63 11.48 4.76
N GLU A 77 5.96 11.39 4.79
CA GLU A 77 6.79 12.33 5.52
C GLU A 77 6.57 13.78 5.06
N ALA A 78 6.45 14.01 3.73
CA ALA A 78 6.14 15.34 3.22
C ALA A 78 4.80 15.87 3.76
N ALA A 79 3.78 15.00 3.87
CA ALA A 79 2.50 15.37 4.46
C ALA A 79 2.63 15.65 5.96
N LEU A 80 3.26 14.76 6.73
CA LEU A 80 3.42 14.91 8.19
C LEU A 80 4.20 16.17 8.53
N TRP A 81 5.36 16.40 7.87
CA TRP A 81 6.21 17.57 8.10
C TRP A 81 5.54 18.90 7.72
N SER A 82 4.68 18.89 6.70
CA SER A 82 4.08 20.12 6.19
C SER A 82 2.75 20.49 6.84
N LEU A 83 1.99 19.53 7.38
CA LEU A 83 0.60 19.74 7.76
C LEU A 83 0.32 19.55 9.26
N LEU A 84 1.12 18.75 9.98
CA LEU A 84 0.91 18.50 11.40
C LEU A 84 1.44 19.66 12.27
N GLY A 85 0.89 19.77 13.47
CA GLY A 85 1.29 20.75 14.50
C GLY A 85 0.21 21.74 14.95
N PRO A 86 -0.70 22.23 14.07
CA PRO A 86 -1.74 23.15 14.49
C PRO A 86 -2.79 22.54 15.43
N ARG A 87 -2.95 21.20 15.42
CA ARG A 87 -3.92 20.45 16.21
C ARG A 87 -3.26 19.28 16.90
N GLY A 88 -3.92 18.74 17.93
CA GLY A 88 -3.60 17.43 18.47
C GLY A 88 -3.77 16.35 17.41
N ILE A 89 -3.14 15.20 17.60
CA ILE A 89 -3.05 14.15 16.59
C ILE A 89 -3.53 12.83 17.19
N ASP A 90 -4.36 12.11 16.46
CA ASP A 90 -4.75 10.73 16.70
C ASP A 90 -4.08 9.82 15.67
N VAL A 91 -3.23 8.92 16.14
CA VAL A 91 -2.55 7.93 15.30
C VAL A 91 -3.19 6.57 15.54
N PHE A 92 -3.73 5.97 14.47
CA PHE A 92 -4.24 4.60 14.53
C PHE A 92 -3.26 3.67 13.83
N SER A 93 -2.78 2.64 14.53
CA SER A 93 -1.81 1.70 14.01
C SER A 93 -2.12 0.26 14.39
N TRP A 94 -1.82 -0.68 13.48
CA TRP A 94 -2.03 -2.12 13.66
C TRP A 94 -1.01 -2.96 12.90
N GLU A 95 0.06 -2.32 12.45
CA GLU A 95 1.15 -2.97 11.73
C GLU A 95 2.39 -2.06 11.68
N THR A 96 3.48 -2.55 11.08
CA THR A 96 4.79 -1.91 11.12
C THR A 96 4.82 -0.48 10.55
N PHE A 97 4.17 -0.22 9.40
CA PHE A 97 4.24 1.09 8.73
C PHE A 97 3.45 2.15 9.52
N GLY A 98 2.22 1.85 9.92
CA GLY A 98 1.43 2.76 10.74
C GLY A 98 2.11 3.11 12.07
N LYS A 99 2.79 2.12 12.70
CA LYS A 99 3.64 2.39 13.88
C LYS A 99 4.82 3.29 13.55
N GLY A 100 5.43 3.13 12.39
CA GLY A 100 6.50 3.99 11.90
C GLY A 100 6.08 5.45 11.81
N TRP A 101 4.90 5.73 11.25
CA TRP A 101 4.35 7.09 11.18
C TRP A 101 4.13 7.69 12.56
N GLY A 102 3.67 6.91 13.54
CA GLY A 102 3.57 7.33 14.94
C GLY A 102 4.94 7.67 15.56
N VAL A 103 5.99 6.92 15.22
CA VAL A 103 7.37 7.21 15.65
C VAL A 103 7.87 8.52 15.02
N ASP A 104 7.63 8.76 13.74
CA ASP A 104 8.03 10.00 13.07
C ASP A 104 7.36 11.21 13.72
N ILE A 105 6.07 11.13 14.01
CA ILE A 105 5.33 12.20 14.70
C ILE A 105 5.89 12.48 16.10
N THR A 106 6.13 11.43 16.89
CA THR A 106 6.48 11.59 18.31
C THR A 106 7.98 11.77 18.54
N LYS A 107 8.85 11.15 17.73
CA LYS A 107 10.31 11.13 17.96
C LYS A 107 11.08 12.05 17.01
N GLN A 108 10.64 12.20 15.77
CA GLN A 108 11.31 13.04 14.77
C GLN A 108 10.75 14.47 14.79
N LEU A 109 9.43 14.62 14.62
CA LEU A 109 8.75 15.92 14.76
C LEU A 109 8.62 16.38 16.21
N LYS A 110 8.73 15.45 17.17
CA LYS A 110 8.66 15.72 18.63
C LYS A 110 7.34 16.40 19.05
N LEU A 111 6.26 16.06 18.37
CA LEU A 111 4.94 16.54 18.75
C LEU A 111 4.48 15.84 20.03
N SER A 112 3.92 16.59 20.98
CA SER A 112 3.56 16.09 22.31
C SER A 112 2.06 15.82 22.49
N ASP A 113 1.21 16.56 21.79
CA ASP A 113 -0.26 16.34 21.84
C ASP A 113 -0.65 15.23 20.85
N VAL A 114 -0.25 14.00 21.15
CA VAL A 114 -0.47 12.82 20.31
C VAL A 114 -1.11 11.70 21.12
N ARG A 115 -2.22 11.15 20.63
CA ARG A 115 -2.81 9.92 21.16
C ARG A 115 -2.52 8.79 20.15
N ILE A 116 -2.04 7.66 20.65
CA ILE A 116 -1.73 6.49 19.83
C ILE A 116 -2.72 5.36 20.20
N PHE A 117 -3.49 4.92 19.21
CA PHE A 117 -4.40 3.80 19.29
C PHE A 117 -3.78 2.62 18.51
N ASP A 118 -3.08 1.76 19.24
CA ASP A 118 -2.37 0.63 18.67
C ASP A 118 -3.11 -0.69 18.90
N ALA A 119 -3.15 -1.53 17.87
CA ALA A 119 -3.67 -2.88 17.97
C ALA A 119 -2.60 -3.91 17.55
N PRO A 120 -2.68 -5.15 18.07
CA PRO A 120 -1.80 -6.21 17.64
C PRO A 120 -2.10 -6.62 16.19
N TYR A 121 -1.15 -7.29 15.56
CA TYR A 121 -1.32 -7.86 14.23
C TYR A 121 -2.60 -8.70 14.12
N GLY A 122 -3.32 -8.56 13.01
CA GLY A 122 -4.60 -9.23 12.78
C GLY A 122 -5.82 -8.56 13.43
N LYS A 123 -5.63 -7.48 14.17
CA LYS A 123 -6.69 -6.72 14.84
C LYS A 123 -6.71 -5.28 14.35
N LEU A 124 -7.91 -4.68 14.28
CA LEU A 124 -8.11 -3.26 14.05
C LEU A 124 -8.36 -2.57 15.40
N PRO A 125 -7.74 -1.40 15.68
CA PRO A 125 -8.06 -0.64 16.87
C PRO A 125 -9.48 -0.08 16.80
N ASP A 126 -10.02 0.36 17.93
CA ASP A 126 -11.33 1.01 17.97
C ASP A 126 -11.27 2.40 17.32
N LEU A 127 -11.69 2.48 16.06
CA LEU A 127 -11.68 3.71 15.27
C LEU A 127 -12.70 4.75 15.77
N THR A 128 -13.70 4.36 16.58
CA THR A 128 -14.67 5.30 17.13
C THR A 128 -14.09 6.26 18.17
N GLN A 129 -12.85 6.02 18.60
CA GLN A 129 -12.11 6.92 19.49
C GLN A 129 -11.50 8.13 18.78
N ALA A 130 -11.61 8.21 17.45
CA ALA A 130 -11.15 9.36 16.69
C ALA A 130 -11.89 10.64 17.11
N ASP A 131 -11.12 11.70 17.34
CA ASP A 131 -11.68 13.00 17.73
C ASP A 131 -11.73 13.92 16.49
N LYS A 132 -12.90 14.40 16.17
CA LYS A 132 -13.15 15.27 15.01
C LYS A 132 -12.40 16.61 15.05
N ASP A 133 -11.94 17.05 16.22
CA ASP A 133 -11.16 18.29 16.37
C ASP A 133 -9.65 18.08 16.23
N ARG A 134 -9.19 16.82 16.12
CA ARG A 134 -7.78 16.41 16.01
C ARG A 134 -7.46 15.97 14.58
N ASP A 135 -6.20 16.07 14.17
CA ASP A 135 -5.72 15.46 12.95
C ASP A 135 -5.63 13.93 13.13
N ILE A 136 -6.00 13.16 12.12
CA ILE A 136 -6.01 11.68 12.17
C ILE A 136 -4.95 11.17 11.20
N VAL A 137 -4.10 10.24 11.65
CA VAL A 137 -3.08 9.58 10.83
C VAL A 137 -3.24 8.07 10.92
N PHE A 138 -3.39 7.40 9.79
CA PHE A 138 -3.55 5.95 9.73
C PHE A 138 -3.21 5.39 8.35
N ALA A 139 -3.06 4.06 8.24
CA ALA A 139 -3.01 3.36 6.96
C ALA A 139 -4.39 2.78 6.63
N TRP A 140 -4.86 2.90 5.36
CA TRP A 140 -6.13 2.28 4.96
C TRP A 140 -6.05 0.75 4.99
N ASN A 141 -4.91 0.22 4.59
CA ASN A 141 -4.66 -1.21 4.53
C ASN A 141 -3.29 -1.56 5.12
N GLY A 142 -3.26 -2.36 6.15
CA GLY A 142 -2.03 -2.81 6.81
C GLY A 142 -1.36 -3.92 6.02
N THR A 143 -0.39 -3.57 5.19
CA THR A 143 0.34 -4.50 4.31
C THR A 143 0.99 -5.66 5.06
N THR A 144 1.41 -5.46 6.30
CA THR A 144 2.13 -6.47 7.08
C THR A 144 1.23 -7.27 8.02
N SER A 145 -0.01 -6.82 8.24
CA SER A 145 -0.99 -7.44 9.15
C SER A 145 -2.18 -8.08 8.43
N GLY A 146 -2.42 -7.71 7.17
CA GLY A 146 -3.61 -8.15 6.42
C GLY A 146 -4.92 -7.52 6.90
N VAL A 147 -4.86 -6.47 7.71
CA VAL A 147 -6.03 -5.74 8.24
C VAL A 147 -6.27 -4.49 7.44
N CYS A 148 -7.50 -4.29 6.95
CA CYS A 148 -7.91 -3.04 6.31
C CYS A 148 -9.05 -2.36 7.07
N VAL A 149 -9.18 -1.04 6.86
CA VAL A 149 -10.33 -0.26 7.31
C VAL A 149 -11.54 -0.64 6.46
N PRO A 150 -12.70 -0.98 7.06
CA PRO A 150 -13.85 -1.46 6.29
C PRO A 150 -14.56 -0.36 5.48
N ASN A 151 -14.58 0.88 6.00
CA ASN A 151 -15.22 2.04 5.38
C ASN A 151 -14.74 3.35 6.04
N GLY A 152 -15.26 4.50 5.56
CA GLY A 152 -14.97 5.83 6.12
C GLY A 152 -15.99 6.36 7.12
N ASP A 153 -16.99 5.58 7.55
CA ASP A 153 -18.13 6.05 8.36
C ASP A 153 -17.71 6.56 9.74
N TRP A 154 -16.60 6.08 10.27
CA TRP A 154 -16.02 6.51 11.53
C TRP A 154 -15.38 7.91 11.47
N ILE A 155 -15.15 8.46 10.28
CA ILE A 155 -14.58 9.79 10.06
C ILE A 155 -15.71 10.80 10.00
N ALA A 156 -15.77 11.71 10.98
CA ALA A 156 -16.84 12.69 11.09
C ALA A 156 -16.88 13.67 9.90
N ASP A 157 -18.09 13.99 9.42
CA ASP A 157 -18.27 14.97 8.33
C ASP A 157 -17.95 16.40 8.78
N ASP A 158 -18.28 16.74 10.03
CA ASP A 158 -18.04 18.05 10.64
C ASP A 158 -16.66 18.19 11.30
N ARG A 159 -15.71 17.32 10.90
CA ARG A 159 -14.35 17.32 11.43
C ARG A 159 -13.62 18.63 11.14
N LYS A 160 -12.84 19.10 12.12
CA LYS A 160 -11.96 20.27 11.97
C LYS A 160 -10.51 19.85 11.68
N GLY A 161 -10.10 18.68 12.17
CA GLY A 161 -8.82 18.09 11.87
C GLY A 161 -8.72 17.59 10.45
N LEU A 162 -7.50 17.32 9.97
CA LEU A 162 -7.23 16.66 8.70
C LEU A 162 -7.18 15.14 8.89
N THR A 163 -7.65 14.40 7.90
CA THR A 163 -7.47 12.96 7.82
C THR A 163 -6.35 12.64 6.85
N ILE A 164 -5.24 12.09 7.36
CA ILE A 164 -4.04 11.73 6.62
C ILE A 164 -3.95 10.22 6.52
N CYS A 165 -4.06 9.69 5.32
CA CYS A 165 -4.20 8.26 5.05
C CYS A 165 -3.07 7.75 4.13
N ASP A 166 -2.24 6.83 4.64
CA ASP A 166 -1.40 5.97 3.81
C ASP A 166 -2.28 4.90 3.15
N ALA A 167 -2.49 5.01 1.84
CA ALA A 167 -3.28 4.07 1.05
C ALA A 167 -2.41 3.20 0.12
N THR A 168 -1.13 3.07 0.40
CA THR A 168 -0.14 2.44 -0.49
C THR A 168 -0.57 1.06 -0.98
N SER A 169 -1.11 0.21 -0.14
CA SER A 169 -1.57 -1.13 -0.53
C SER A 169 -3.09 -1.21 -0.74
N ALA A 170 -3.81 -0.10 -0.65
CA ALA A 170 -5.23 0.04 -0.91
C ALA A 170 -5.53 0.68 -2.27
N ALA A 171 -4.76 1.70 -2.65
CA ALA A 171 -4.94 2.41 -3.92
C ALA A 171 -4.97 1.42 -5.10
N PHE A 172 -5.91 1.61 -6.01
CA PHE A 172 -6.22 0.75 -7.16
C PHE A 172 -6.75 -0.66 -6.83
N ALA A 173 -7.01 -0.97 -5.55
CA ALA A 173 -7.52 -2.28 -5.13
C ALA A 173 -8.69 -2.20 -4.16
N MET A 174 -8.97 -1.02 -3.63
CA MET A 174 -10.08 -0.72 -2.73
C MET A 174 -10.70 0.63 -3.10
N GLU A 175 -11.98 0.80 -2.82
CA GLU A 175 -12.63 2.12 -2.88
C GLU A 175 -12.12 2.99 -1.74
N LEU A 176 -11.83 4.26 -2.04
CA LEU A 176 -11.42 5.25 -1.05
C LEU A 176 -12.49 6.36 -0.99
N PRO A 177 -13.02 6.67 0.21
CA PRO A 177 -14.03 7.73 0.38
C PRO A 177 -13.35 9.11 0.33
N TRP A 178 -13.21 9.68 -0.86
CA TRP A 178 -12.47 10.94 -1.07
C TRP A 178 -12.99 12.08 -0.21
N ASP A 179 -14.28 12.17 0.03
CA ASP A 179 -14.92 13.17 0.90
C ASP A 179 -14.51 13.09 2.38
N LYS A 180 -14.02 11.92 2.79
CA LYS A 180 -13.53 11.66 4.15
C LYS A 180 -12.02 11.84 4.29
N LEU A 181 -11.26 11.81 3.19
CA LEU A 181 -9.80 11.78 3.19
C LEU A 181 -9.23 13.12 2.71
N ASP A 182 -8.53 13.84 3.59
CA ASP A 182 -7.95 15.14 3.26
C ASP A 182 -6.57 15.01 2.60
N VAL A 183 -5.82 14.02 3.04
CA VAL A 183 -4.52 13.65 2.47
C VAL A 183 -4.49 12.16 2.24
N VAL A 184 -4.15 11.75 1.02
CA VAL A 184 -3.92 10.34 0.67
C VAL A 184 -2.55 10.20 0.07
N THR A 185 -1.80 9.21 0.54
CA THR A 185 -0.49 8.87 -0.04
C THR A 185 -0.47 7.45 -0.54
N PHE A 186 0.30 7.20 -1.58
CA PHE A 186 0.57 5.86 -2.09
C PHE A 186 1.82 5.86 -2.96
N SER A 187 2.25 4.69 -3.40
CA SER A 187 3.33 4.53 -4.37
C SER A 187 3.02 3.41 -5.37
N TRP A 188 3.75 3.41 -6.47
CA TRP A 188 3.37 2.68 -7.69
C TRP A 188 3.62 1.17 -7.64
N GLN A 189 4.48 0.69 -6.74
CA GLN A 189 4.95 -0.70 -6.69
C GLN A 189 3.96 -1.72 -6.13
N LYS A 190 2.73 -1.33 -5.79
CA LYS A 190 1.70 -2.20 -5.20
C LYS A 190 0.72 -2.72 -6.24
N ALA A 191 -0.54 -2.31 -6.19
CA ALA A 191 -1.63 -2.90 -6.96
C ALA A 191 -1.44 -2.84 -8.49
N LEU A 192 -0.73 -1.85 -9.01
CA LEU A 192 -0.42 -1.72 -10.44
C LEU A 192 0.94 -2.35 -10.85
N GLY A 193 1.76 -2.78 -9.88
CA GLY A 193 3.04 -3.41 -10.16
C GLY A 193 4.08 -2.50 -10.82
N GLY A 194 3.97 -1.17 -10.63
CA GLY A 194 4.97 -0.21 -11.08
C GLY A 194 6.25 -0.27 -10.23
N GLU A 195 7.22 0.60 -10.52
CA GLU A 195 8.45 0.72 -9.74
C GLU A 195 8.30 1.71 -8.57
N ALA A 196 9.04 1.50 -7.48
CA ALA A 196 8.86 2.20 -6.20
C ALA A 196 9.52 3.58 -6.09
N ALA A 197 10.12 4.10 -7.15
CA ALA A 197 10.96 5.31 -7.11
C ALA A 197 10.24 6.56 -6.59
N HIS A 198 8.93 6.65 -6.80
CA HIS A 198 8.14 7.82 -6.49
C HIS A 198 6.98 7.50 -5.56
N GLY A 199 6.68 8.44 -4.67
CA GLY A 199 5.42 8.53 -3.95
C GLY A 199 4.41 9.38 -4.70
N VAL A 200 3.17 9.29 -4.31
CA VAL A 200 2.08 10.14 -4.77
C VAL A 200 1.42 10.76 -3.57
N LEU A 201 1.22 12.07 -3.64
CA LEU A 201 0.53 12.84 -2.62
C LEU A 201 -0.73 13.44 -3.21
N VAL A 202 -1.85 13.13 -2.59
CA VAL A 202 -3.17 13.67 -2.94
C VAL A 202 -3.62 14.59 -1.83
N LEU A 203 -3.98 15.83 -2.16
CA LEU A 203 -4.41 16.85 -1.21
C LEU A 203 -5.83 17.32 -1.53
N SER A 204 -6.73 17.25 -0.55
CA SER A 204 -8.05 17.88 -0.63
C SER A 204 -7.94 19.41 -0.57
N PRO A 205 -9.00 20.17 -0.93
CA PRO A 205 -9.03 21.61 -0.72
C PRO A 205 -8.75 22.02 0.73
N ARG A 206 -9.19 21.24 1.73
CA ARG A 206 -8.91 21.50 3.16
C ARG A 206 -7.44 21.32 3.50
N ALA A 207 -6.77 20.32 2.92
CA ALA A 207 -5.34 20.12 3.09
C ALA A 207 -4.53 21.24 2.43
N VAL A 208 -4.96 21.73 1.26
CA VAL A 208 -4.35 22.90 0.59
C VAL A 208 -4.49 24.15 1.45
N GLU A 209 -5.68 24.43 1.98
CA GLU A 209 -5.91 25.55 2.90
C GLU A 209 -5.00 25.47 4.15
N ARG A 210 -4.86 24.28 4.76
CA ARG A 210 -3.93 24.06 5.88
C ARG A 210 -2.51 24.33 5.46
N LEU A 211 -2.08 23.81 4.30
CA LEU A 211 -0.71 24.01 3.80
C LEU A 211 -0.38 25.50 3.60
N GLU A 212 -1.32 26.29 3.09
CA GLU A 212 -1.13 27.73 2.85
C GLU A 212 -1.19 28.57 4.12
N SER A 213 -2.06 28.21 5.07
CA SER A 213 -2.28 28.98 6.31
C SER A 213 -1.33 28.66 7.45
N TYR A 214 -0.48 27.64 7.31
CA TYR A 214 0.40 27.16 8.37
C TYR A 214 1.86 27.06 7.93
N ASP A 215 2.77 27.55 8.78
CA ASP A 215 4.22 27.38 8.63
C ASP A 215 4.74 26.55 9.81
N PRO A 216 5.28 25.33 9.56
CA PRO A 216 5.86 24.51 10.60
C PRO A 216 7.03 25.19 11.31
N ALA A 217 7.14 24.99 12.65
CA ALA A 217 8.20 25.57 13.46
C ALA A 217 9.57 24.89 13.27
N TRP A 218 9.62 23.76 12.60
CA TRP A 218 10.84 22.97 12.36
C TRP A 218 11.43 23.20 10.97
N PRO A 219 12.72 22.90 10.77
CA PRO A 219 13.33 22.98 9.45
C PRO A 219 12.64 22.08 8.44
N MET A 220 12.30 22.65 7.27
CA MET A 220 11.65 21.95 6.18
C MET A 220 12.70 21.48 5.16
N PRO A 221 12.94 20.16 4.99
CA PRO A 221 13.79 19.63 3.94
C PRO A 221 13.32 20.11 2.55
N LYS A 222 14.26 20.36 1.64
CA LYS A 222 13.91 20.85 0.28
C LYS A 222 12.89 19.95 -0.42
N ILE A 223 13.02 18.65 -0.27
CA ILE A 223 12.16 17.65 -0.93
C ILE A 223 10.74 17.62 -0.38
N PHE A 224 10.45 18.33 0.72
CA PHE A 224 9.10 18.46 1.30
C PHE A 224 8.49 19.85 1.08
N ARG A 225 9.20 20.77 0.41
CA ARG A 225 8.73 22.14 0.22
C ARG A 225 7.69 22.21 -0.89
N MET A 226 6.44 22.24 -0.49
CA MET A 226 5.29 22.32 -1.41
C MET A 226 4.75 23.76 -1.56
N LYS A 227 5.33 24.73 -0.84
CA LYS A 227 4.95 26.16 -0.94
C LYS A 227 6.04 26.99 -1.62
N LYS A 228 5.58 28.03 -2.32
CA LYS A 228 6.40 29.13 -2.83
C LYS A 228 5.67 30.43 -2.51
N ASP A 229 6.38 31.37 -1.88
CA ASP A 229 5.84 32.69 -1.51
C ASP A 229 4.52 32.61 -0.70
N GLY A 230 4.44 31.66 0.24
CA GLY A 230 3.29 31.45 1.12
C GLY A 230 2.10 30.73 0.47
N LYS A 231 2.16 30.41 -0.83
CA LYS A 231 1.13 29.70 -1.56
C LYS A 231 1.61 28.33 -1.98
N ILE A 232 0.65 27.43 -2.21
CA ILE A 232 0.96 26.12 -2.79
C ILE A 232 1.67 26.28 -4.15
N ASN A 233 2.72 25.53 -4.37
CA ASN A 233 3.38 25.48 -5.68
C ASN A 233 2.59 24.55 -6.61
N GLU A 234 1.63 25.11 -7.32
CA GLU A 234 0.74 24.38 -8.25
C GLU A 234 1.51 23.60 -9.31
N GLY A 235 2.72 24.03 -9.67
CA GLY A 235 3.57 23.32 -10.63
C GLY A 235 3.80 21.86 -10.26
N ILE A 236 3.94 21.53 -8.96
CA ILE A 236 4.14 20.15 -8.48
C ILE A 236 2.98 19.24 -8.90
N PHE A 237 1.77 19.79 -8.98
CA PHE A 237 0.53 19.05 -9.24
C PHE A 237 0.12 19.04 -10.72
N VAL A 238 1.00 19.53 -11.58
CA VAL A 238 0.86 19.46 -13.04
C VAL A 238 2.10 18.93 -13.75
N GLY A 239 3.07 18.38 -13.00
CA GLY A 239 4.24 17.71 -13.55
C GLY A 239 5.58 18.39 -13.30
N ASP A 240 5.63 19.54 -12.62
CA ASP A 240 6.89 20.13 -12.13
C ASP A 240 7.31 19.45 -10.83
N THR A 241 8.07 18.37 -10.92
CA THR A 241 8.52 17.64 -9.75
C THR A 241 9.50 18.44 -8.89
N ILE A 242 9.49 18.20 -7.57
CA ILE A 242 10.40 18.87 -6.60
C ILE A 242 11.88 18.54 -6.90
N ASN A 243 12.14 17.30 -7.31
CA ASN A 243 13.46 16.79 -7.70
C ASN A 243 13.41 16.16 -9.10
N THR A 244 14.54 15.72 -9.61
CA THR A 244 14.62 14.97 -10.86
C THR A 244 13.99 13.58 -10.69
N PRO A 245 12.90 13.25 -11.43
CA PRO A 245 12.26 11.96 -11.36
C PRO A 245 12.95 10.92 -12.24
N SER A 246 12.60 9.65 -12.08
CA SER A 246 12.93 8.60 -13.03
C SER A 246 11.87 8.54 -14.13
N MET A 247 12.20 9.00 -15.34
CA MET A 247 11.24 8.94 -16.45
C MET A 247 10.90 7.51 -16.85
N LEU A 248 11.84 6.56 -16.71
CA LEU A 248 11.53 5.15 -16.95
C LEU A 248 10.43 4.62 -16.01
N CYS A 249 10.46 4.98 -14.73
CA CYS A 249 9.40 4.63 -13.80
C CYS A 249 8.07 5.35 -14.11
N VAL A 250 8.14 6.56 -14.66
CA VAL A 250 6.95 7.31 -15.12
C VAL A 250 6.32 6.59 -16.31
N GLU A 251 7.10 6.14 -17.29
CA GLU A 251 6.57 5.40 -18.43
C GLU A 251 6.02 4.03 -18.03
N ASP A 252 6.68 3.35 -17.08
CA ASP A 252 6.19 2.08 -16.52
C ASP A 252 4.82 2.23 -15.84
N ILE A 253 4.63 3.29 -15.05
CA ILE A 253 3.31 3.51 -14.42
C ILE A 253 2.25 3.98 -15.41
N ILE A 254 2.59 4.74 -16.43
CA ILE A 254 1.65 5.12 -17.50
C ILE A 254 1.16 3.87 -18.23
N ASP A 255 2.04 2.93 -18.54
CA ASP A 255 1.67 1.64 -19.12
C ASP A 255 0.72 0.85 -18.21
N ALA A 256 1.03 0.76 -16.92
CA ALA A 256 0.19 0.07 -15.93
C ALA A 256 -1.18 0.75 -15.73
N LEU A 257 -1.24 2.08 -15.75
CA LEU A 257 -2.49 2.84 -15.65
C LEU A 257 -3.38 2.63 -16.88
N ASN A 258 -2.80 2.64 -18.09
CA ASN A 258 -3.52 2.34 -19.33
C ASN A 258 -4.07 0.90 -19.33
N TRP A 259 -3.29 -0.06 -18.85
CA TRP A 259 -3.78 -1.41 -18.62
C TRP A 259 -4.94 -1.41 -17.60
N GLY A 260 -4.81 -0.70 -16.49
CA GLY A 260 -5.87 -0.56 -15.49
C GLY A 260 -7.18 -0.05 -16.10
N LYS A 261 -7.12 0.95 -16.98
CA LYS A 261 -8.28 1.42 -17.76
C LYS A 261 -8.85 0.31 -18.66
N SER A 262 -7.99 -0.42 -19.36
CA SER A 262 -8.41 -1.47 -20.29
C SER A 262 -9.13 -2.64 -19.64
N VAL A 263 -8.88 -2.90 -18.34
CA VAL A 263 -9.55 -3.96 -17.56
C VAL A 263 -10.79 -3.47 -16.80
N GLY A 264 -11.23 -2.24 -17.04
CA GLY A 264 -12.47 -1.66 -16.50
C GLY A 264 -12.26 -0.62 -15.41
N GLY A 265 -11.11 0.03 -15.36
CA GLY A 265 -10.77 1.09 -14.40
C GLY A 265 -10.71 0.56 -12.96
N LEU A 266 -11.03 1.42 -11.99
CA LEU A 266 -10.97 1.07 -10.57
C LEU A 266 -11.81 -0.17 -10.24
N LYS A 267 -13.05 -0.24 -10.76
CA LYS A 267 -13.96 -1.38 -10.53
C LYS A 267 -13.39 -2.69 -11.05
N GLY A 268 -12.78 -2.67 -12.23
CA GLY A 268 -12.14 -3.83 -12.83
C GLY A 268 -10.91 -4.29 -12.02
N LEU A 269 -10.09 -3.36 -11.56
CA LEU A 269 -8.93 -3.63 -10.72
C LEU A 269 -9.33 -4.23 -9.36
N ILE A 270 -10.35 -3.66 -8.70
CA ILE A 270 -10.92 -4.19 -7.45
C ILE A 270 -11.48 -5.60 -7.68
N ALA A 271 -12.24 -5.82 -8.76
CA ALA A 271 -12.81 -7.13 -9.07
C ALA A 271 -11.72 -8.20 -9.25
N ARG A 272 -10.59 -7.88 -9.88
CA ARG A 272 -9.45 -8.79 -10.02
C ARG A 272 -8.84 -9.15 -8.67
N SER A 273 -8.57 -8.15 -7.81
CA SER A 273 -8.07 -8.38 -6.45
C SER A 273 -9.03 -9.23 -5.61
N MET A 274 -10.33 -8.94 -5.68
CA MET A 274 -11.36 -9.72 -4.98
C MET A 274 -11.47 -11.15 -5.49
N ASN A 275 -11.30 -11.39 -6.79
CA ASN A 275 -11.30 -12.76 -7.33
C ASN A 275 -10.10 -13.55 -6.82
N ASN A 276 -8.92 -12.94 -6.75
CA ASN A 276 -7.72 -13.55 -6.16
C ASN A 276 -7.93 -13.88 -4.68
N PHE A 277 -8.48 -12.94 -3.92
CA PHE A 277 -8.80 -13.13 -2.51
C PHE A 277 -9.78 -14.30 -2.29
N LYS A 278 -10.85 -14.38 -3.10
CA LYS A 278 -11.84 -15.48 -3.02
C LYS A 278 -11.22 -16.86 -3.26
N VAL A 279 -10.17 -16.97 -4.05
CA VAL A 279 -9.42 -18.24 -4.21
C VAL A 279 -8.79 -18.64 -2.88
N LEU A 280 -8.11 -17.70 -2.20
CA LEU A 280 -7.55 -17.97 -0.87
C LEU A 280 -8.63 -18.23 0.19
N GLU A 281 -9.78 -17.56 0.13
CA GLU A 281 -10.90 -17.85 1.04
C GLU A 281 -11.37 -19.31 0.92
N LYS A 282 -11.53 -19.80 -0.31
CA LYS A 282 -11.89 -21.21 -0.57
C LYS A 282 -10.82 -22.17 -0.06
N PHE A 283 -9.55 -21.83 -0.30
CA PHE A 283 -8.43 -22.63 0.18
C PHE A 283 -8.41 -22.71 1.70
N VAL A 284 -8.50 -21.58 2.41
CA VAL A 284 -8.50 -21.52 3.88
C VAL A 284 -9.70 -22.28 4.47
N ALA A 285 -10.89 -22.14 3.86
CA ALA A 285 -12.09 -22.84 4.30
C ALA A 285 -11.96 -24.37 4.20
N ALA A 286 -11.19 -24.88 3.25
CA ALA A 286 -10.94 -26.30 3.04
C ALA A 286 -9.68 -26.82 3.77
N SER A 287 -8.83 -25.92 4.28
CA SER A 287 -7.54 -26.27 4.85
C SER A 287 -7.64 -26.72 6.32
N ASP A 288 -6.94 -27.79 6.67
CA ASP A 288 -6.80 -28.25 8.05
C ASP A 288 -5.74 -27.46 8.84
N TRP A 289 -4.84 -26.77 8.16
CA TRP A 289 -3.67 -26.14 8.77
C TRP A 289 -3.63 -24.61 8.63
N ALA A 290 -4.19 -24.04 7.55
CA ALA A 290 -4.16 -22.61 7.30
C ALA A 290 -5.42 -21.92 7.83
N ASP A 291 -5.25 -20.72 8.35
CA ASP A 291 -6.32 -19.78 8.68
C ASP A 291 -5.88 -18.35 8.40
N PHE A 292 -6.82 -17.42 8.31
CA PHE A 292 -6.49 -16.02 8.22
C PHE A 292 -5.91 -15.51 9.54
N LEU A 293 -4.88 -14.65 9.45
CA LEU A 293 -4.39 -13.92 10.62
C LEU A 293 -5.48 -12.98 11.17
N VAL A 294 -6.30 -12.43 10.28
CA VAL A 294 -7.39 -11.51 10.61
C VAL A 294 -8.67 -12.30 10.86
N ASP A 295 -9.13 -12.33 12.11
CA ASP A 295 -10.28 -13.11 12.52
C ASP A 295 -11.59 -12.60 11.89
N LYS A 296 -11.84 -11.27 11.95
CA LYS A 296 -13.06 -10.65 11.42
C LYS A 296 -12.98 -10.50 9.90
N ALA A 297 -13.90 -11.13 9.19
CA ALA A 297 -13.93 -11.13 7.72
C ALA A 297 -13.97 -9.72 7.11
N GLU A 298 -14.72 -8.81 7.73
CA GLU A 298 -14.89 -7.42 7.29
C GLU A 298 -13.61 -6.58 7.34
N TYR A 299 -12.58 -7.03 8.10
CA TYR A 299 -11.29 -6.35 8.22
C TYR A 299 -10.20 -7.00 7.38
N ARG A 300 -10.51 -8.05 6.61
CA ARG A 300 -9.52 -8.75 5.79
C ARG A 300 -9.16 -7.95 4.54
N SER A 301 -7.87 -7.73 4.37
CA SER A 301 -7.32 -7.16 3.14
C SER A 301 -7.57 -8.07 1.94
N ASN A 302 -8.01 -7.49 0.83
CA ASN A 302 -8.11 -8.19 -0.45
C ASN A 302 -6.81 -8.15 -1.28
N THR A 303 -5.75 -7.53 -0.74
CA THR A 303 -4.46 -7.42 -1.42
C THR A 303 -3.36 -8.14 -0.68
N SER A 304 -3.04 -7.76 0.56
CA SER A 304 -1.99 -8.38 1.37
C SER A 304 -2.62 -9.37 2.34
N VAL A 305 -2.81 -10.61 1.88
CA VAL A 305 -3.51 -11.64 2.65
C VAL A 305 -2.54 -12.36 3.57
N CYS A 306 -2.70 -12.17 4.89
CA CYS A 306 -1.86 -12.81 5.90
C CYS A 306 -2.53 -14.08 6.43
N LEU A 307 -1.78 -15.18 6.38
CA LEU A 307 -2.21 -16.51 6.84
C LEU A 307 -1.42 -16.91 8.07
N LYS A 308 -2.10 -17.51 9.06
CA LYS A 308 -1.52 -18.18 10.22
C LYS A 308 -1.63 -19.70 10.09
N ILE A 309 -0.79 -20.43 10.79
CA ILE A 309 -0.90 -21.88 10.90
C ILE A 309 -1.72 -22.22 12.15
N LYS A 310 -2.88 -22.86 11.97
CA LYS A 310 -3.82 -23.20 13.05
C LYS A 310 -3.60 -24.60 13.65
N ALA A 311 -2.63 -25.36 13.12
CA ALA A 311 -2.36 -26.71 13.59
C ALA A 311 -1.89 -26.73 15.07
N PRO A 312 -2.47 -27.55 15.96
CA PRO A 312 -2.14 -27.55 17.40
C PRO A 312 -0.65 -27.71 17.68
N TRP A 313 0.02 -28.65 17.01
CA TRP A 313 1.45 -28.90 17.20
C TRP A 313 2.32 -27.66 16.88
N PHE A 314 1.88 -26.81 15.94
CA PHE A 314 2.61 -25.60 15.60
C PHE A 314 2.59 -24.59 16.76
N ALA A 315 1.49 -24.51 17.51
CA ALA A 315 1.36 -23.66 18.68
C ALA A 315 2.28 -24.10 19.84
N GLU A 316 2.71 -25.38 19.87
CA GLU A 316 3.64 -25.92 20.86
C GLU A 316 5.09 -25.56 20.57
N LEU A 317 5.40 -25.11 19.37
CA LEU A 317 6.73 -24.61 18.99
C LEU A 317 7.04 -23.30 19.67
N SER A 318 8.32 -23.07 19.99
CA SER A 318 8.80 -21.74 20.38
C SER A 318 8.58 -20.72 19.24
N ALA A 319 8.55 -19.44 19.56
CA ALA A 319 8.41 -18.37 18.55
C ALA A 319 9.46 -18.48 17.43
N ASP A 320 10.70 -18.85 17.78
CA ASP A 320 11.76 -19.06 16.79
C ASP A 320 11.52 -20.32 15.96
N GLY A 321 11.01 -21.40 16.57
CA GLY A 321 10.61 -22.63 15.88
C GLY A 321 9.49 -22.37 14.87
N GLN A 322 8.47 -21.61 15.25
CA GLN A 322 7.39 -21.19 14.35
C GLN A 322 7.91 -20.37 13.15
N LYS A 323 8.80 -19.40 13.41
CA LYS A 323 9.44 -18.60 12.35
C LYS A 323 10.32 -19.47 11.44
N ALA A 324 11.09 -20.40 12.01
CA ALA A 324 11.93 -21.32 11.25
C ALA A 324 11.09 -22.23 10.33
N PHE A 325 9.97 -22.76 10.84
CA PHE A 325 9.05 -23.56 10.04
C PHE A 325 8.47 -22.78 8.85
N CYS A 326 7.96 -21.57 9.08
CA CYS A 326 7.43 -20.73 8.01
C CYS A 326 8.52 -20.36 6.98
N LYS A 327 9.74 -20.07 7.43
CA LYS A 327 10.89 -19.82 6.53
C LYS A 327 11.22 -21.05 5.69
N LYS A 328 11.12 -22.26 6.25
CA LYS A 328 11.31 -23.51 5.50
C LYS A 328 10.26 -23.69 4.42
N MET A 329 8.98 -23.41 4.72
CA MET A 329 7.92 -23.43 3.71
C MET A 329 8.22 -22.46 2.55
N VAL A 330 8.57 -21.22 2.87
CA VAL A 330 8.92 -20.19 1.87
C VAL A 330 10.12 -20.60 1.03
N LYS A 331 11.13 -21.20 1.66
CA LYS A 331 12.32 -21.72 0.95
C LYS A 331 11.94 -22.85 -0.01
N LEU A 332 11.12 -23.81 0.41
CA LEU A 332 10.66 -24.91 -0.45
C LEU A 332 9.89 -24.39 -1.68
N LEU A 333 9.02 -23.39 -1.49
CA LEU A 333 8.29 -22.74 -2.60
C LEU A 333 9.24 -22.03 -3.57
N GLY A 334 10.23 -21.31 -3.05
CA GLY A 334 11.22 -20.60 -3.83
C GLY A 334 12.17 -21.52 -4.59
N ASP A 335 12.69 -22.56 -3.95
CA ASP A 335 13.56 -23.57 -4.58
C ASP A 335 12.87 -24.27 -5.76
N GLU A 336 11.55 -24.45 -5.67
CA GLU A 336 10.76 -24.98 -6.76
C GLU A 336 10.35 -23.94 -7.81
N GLY A 337 10.57 -22.64 -7.57
CA GLY A 337 10.08 -21.58 -8.44
C GLY A 337 8.55 -21.54 -8.53
N ALA A 338 7.87 -22.00 -7.47
CA ALA A 338 6.41 -22.01 -7.38
C ALA A 338 5.85 -20.72 -6.78
N ALA A 339 6.58 -20.12 -5.81
CA ALA A 339 6.23 -18.82 -5.26
C ALA A 339 7.45 -18.15 -4.63
N TYR A 340 7.56 -16.84 -4.83
CA TYR A 340 8.57 -16.00 -4.21
C TYR A 340 7.93 -15.03 -3.20
N ASP A 341 8.67 -14.70 -2.15
CA ASP A 341 8.38 -13.64 -1.17
C ASP A 341 7.03 -13.78 -0.43
N CYS A 342 6.55 -15.01 -0.26
CA CYS A 342 5.31 -15.32 0.48
C CYS A 342 5.46 -15.34 2.01
N GLY A 343 6.61 -14.94 2.57
CA GLY A 343 6.83 -14.91 4.00
C GLY A 343 6.11 -13.75 4.70
N SER A 344 5.79 -13.95 5.99
CA SER A 344 5.34 -12.84 6.84
C SER A 344 6.42 -11.77 6.96
N TYR A 345 5.99 -10.52 7.23
CA TYR A 345 6.94 -9.43 7.45
C TYR A 345 7.78 -9.69 8.72
N LYS A 346 8.99 -9.10 8.79
CA LYS A 346 9.98 -9.37 9.86
C LYS A 346 9.43 -9.21 11.28
N ASP A 347 8.54 -8.24 11.49
CA ASP A 347 7.97 -7.90 12.79
C ASP A 347 6.58 -8.54 13.01
N ALA A 348 6.03 -9.20 11.99
CA ALA A 348 4.74 -9.89 12.06
C ALA A 348 4.86 -11.26 12.74
N PRO A 349 3.75 -11.83 13.24
CA PRO A 349 3.69 -13.21 13.68
C PRO A 349 4.15 -14.18 12.59
N ALA A 350 4.64 -15.36 13.02
CA ALA A 350 5.00 -16.42 12.09
C ALA A 350 3.79 -16.84 11.25
N GLY A 351 3.96 -16.88 9.95
CA GLY A 351 2.90 -17.15 8.99
C GLY A 351 3.34 -16.91 7.56
N LEU A 352 2.38 -16.83 6.67
CA LEU A 352 2.57 -16.55 5.26
C LEU A 352 1.83 -15.27 4.89
N ARG A 353 2.27 -14.63 3.82
CA ARG A 353 1.63 -13.43 3.27
C ARG A 353 1.62 -13.52 1.76
N VAL A 354 0.43 -13.57 1.18
CA VAL A 354 0.22 -13.72 -0.25
C VAL A 354 -0.37 -12.44 -0.81
N TRP A 355 0.27 -11.88 -1.83
CA TRP A 355 -0.26 -10.72 -2.54
C TRP A 355 -1.35 -11.14 -3.52
N CYS A 356 -2.51 -10.51 -3.42
CA CYS A 356 -3.70 -10.75 -4.25
C CYS A 356 -4.09 -9.52 -5.09
N GLY A 357 -3.20 -8.54 -5.27
CA GLY A 357 -3.48 -7.34 -6.05
C GLY A 357 -3.82 -7.63 -7.51
N ALA A 358 -4.33 -6.63 -8.22
CA ALA A 358 -4.94 -6.76 -9.54
C ALA A 358 -4.01 -7.33 -10.63
N THR A 359 -2.70 -7.19 -10.49
CA THR A 359 -1.72 -7.73 -11.46
C THR A 359 -1.49 -9.23 -11.35
N VAL A 360 -1.93 -9.85 -10.25
CA VAL A 360 -1.89 -11.31 -10.08
C VAL A 360 -3.10 -11.95 -10.76
N GLU A 361 -2.90 -13.11 -11.38
CA GLU A 361 -3.96 -13.91 -12.00
C GLU A 361 -4.57 -14.91 -11.01
N ALA A 362 -5.89 -15.01 -10.95
CA ALA A 362 -6.58 -15.95 -10.06
C ALA A 362 -6.14 -17.41 -10.28
N ALA A 363 -5.89 -17.80 -11.54
CA ALA A 363 -5.38 -19.11 -11.90
C ALA A 363 -3.98 -19.40 -11.32
N ASP A 364 -3.16 -18.37 -11.09
CA ASP A 364 -1.86 -18.52 -10.44
C ASP A 364 -2.02 -18.68 -8.93
N VAL A 365 -2.99 -17.97 -8.31
CA VAL A 365 -3.34 -18.17 -6.89
C VAL A 365 -3.91 -19.59 -6.65
N GLU A 366 -4.74 -20.11 -7.57
CA GLU A 366 -5.26 -21.48 -7.50
C GLU A 366 -4.12 -22.52 -7.48
N LYS A 367 -3.15 -22.37 -8.38
CA LYS A 367 -1.97 -23.25 -8.38
C LYS A 367 -1.12 -23.08 -7.13
N LEU A 368 -0.93 -21.82 -6.67
CA LEU A 368 -0.21 -21.55 -5.43
C LEU A 368 -0.80 -22.30 -4.24
N CYS A 369 -2.13 -22.40 -4.11
CA CYS A 369 -2.78 -23.08 -3.00
C CYS A 369 -2.31 -24.56 -2.86
N ALA A 370 -2.21 -25.29 -3.98
CA ALA A 370 -1.68 -26.67 -3.96
C ALA A 370 -0.21 -26.72 -3.53
N TRP A 371 0.59 -25.73 -3.93
CA TRP A 371 1.99 -25.62 -3.54
C TRP A 371 2.16 -25.23 -2.06
N LEU A 372 1.26 -24.43 -1.50
CA LEU A 372 1.23 -24.13 -0.06
C LEU A 372 0.97 -25.39 0.75
N ASP A 373 0.02 -26.23 0.35
CA ASP A 373 -0.24 -27.52 0.99
C ASP A 373 0.96 -28.45 0.91
N TRP A 374 1.58 -28.55 -0.26
CA TRP A 374 2.78 -29.36 -0.42
C TRP A 374 3.93 -28.87 0.46
N ALA A 375 4.19 -27.56 0.48
CA ALA A 375 5.26 -26.98 1.29
C ALA A 375 5.03 -27.20 2.78
N TYR A 376 3.77 -27.06 3.25
CA TYR A 376 3.41 -27.35 4.64
C TYR A 376 3.66 -28.82 5.00
N GLN A 377 3.16 -29.78 4.19
CA GLN A 377 3.34 -31.20 4.46
C GLN A 377 4.81 -31.62 4.39
N THR A 378 5.56 -31.11 3.43
CA THR A 378 7.00 -31.39 3.30
C THR A 378 7.77 -30.85 4.50
N ALA A 379 7.55 -29.58 4.86
CA ALA A 379 8.20 -28.96 6.01
C ALA A 379 7.89 -29.70 7.33
N LYS A 380 6.65 -30.18 7.48
CA LYS A 380 6.21 -30.94 8.66
C LYS A 380 6.87 -32.33 8.77
N ASN A 381 6.99 -33.05 7.65
CA ASN A 381 7.58 -34.40 7.65
C ASN A 381 9.10 -34.38 7.85
N GLU A 382 9.74 -33.24 7.72
CA GLU A 382 11.18 -33.07 7.91
C GLU A 382 11.53 -32.39 9.26
N GLN A 383 10.56 -32.26 10.17
CA GLN A 383 10.79 -31.85 11.56
C GLN A 383 11.29 -33.03 12.39
#